data_5818d00fbce898328cbbe3193d942280
#
_entry.id   5818d00fbce898328cbbe3193d942280
#
_cell.length_a   1.000
_cell.length_b   1.000
_cell.length_c   1.000
_cell.angle_alpha   90.00
_cell.angle_beta   90.00
_cell.angle_gamma   90.00
#
_symmetry.space_group_name_H-M   'P 1'
#
loop_
_entity.id
_entity.type
_entity.pdbx_description
1 polymer ?
#
loop_
_entity_poly.entity_id
_entity_poly.type
_entity_poly.pdbx_seq_one_letter_code
_entity_poly.pdbx_strand_id
1 'polypeptide(L)'
;HTAYRRQRQMCIRDSNQINCTEGSVPTILNHGGFADKLRADWQWVIPLPDNIDIETAGPMLCGGITVFKPLLMHHVTATSRVGVIGIGGLGHIAIKLLRAMGAEVTAFSSNPSKEQEVRAMGADHVVNSRSPEALKELAGQFDLIINTVNVDLNWQPYFEALASGGNFHTVGAVLTPLPVPAFTLIGGDRSISGSATGNPFELRKLMKFAGRSKVAPITELFPMSKINDAIQHVRDGKARYRVVLKADF
;
A
#
# COMPACT_ATOMS: atom_id res chain seq x y z
N HIS A 1 5.75 -13.96 -33.91
CA HIS A 1 6.16 -13.09 -32.82
C HIS A 1 5.31 -11.80 -32.67
N THR A 2 4.93 -11.16 -33.78
CA THR A 2 4.20 -9.85 -33.73
C THR A 2 2.73 -10.00 -33.28
N ALA A 3 2.02 -11.05 -33.74
CA ALA A 3 0.62 -11.30 -33.36
C ALA A 3 0.49 -11.63 -31.86
N TYR A 4 1.37 -12.47 -31.31
CA TYR A 4 1.41 -12.83 -29.91
C TYR A 4 1.72 -11.61 -29.02
N ARG A 5 2.64 -10.75 -29.45
CA ARG A 5 2.96 -9.51 -28.76
C ARG A 5 1.78 -8.55 -28.72
N ARG A 6 1.03 -8.41 -29.84
CA ARG A 6 -0.20 -7.59 -29.91
C ARG A 6 -1.31 -8.13 -29.01
N GLN A 7 -1.51 -9.45 -28.99
CA GLN A 7 -2.51 -10.09 -28.13
C GLN A 7 -2.18 -9.91 -26.65
N ARG A 8 -0.91 -10.09 -26.26
CA ARG A 8 -0.45 -9.85 -24.89
C ARG A 8 -0.65 -8.40 -24.46
N GLN A 9 -0.33 -7.44 -25.36
CA GLN A 9 -0.54 -6.02 -25.07
C GLN A 9 -2.02 -5.66 -24.96
N MET A 10 -2.88 -6.28 -25.76
CA MET A 10 -4.34 -6.14 -25.65
C MET A 10 -4.86 -6.63 -24.29
N CYS A 11 -4.43 -7.82 -23.85
CA CYS A 11 -4.78 -8.34 -22.53
C CYS A 11 -4.29 -7.42 -21.39
N ILE A 12 -3.11 -6.81 -21.52
CA ILE A 12 -2.59 -5.84 -20.55
C ILE A 12 -3.47 -4.59 -20.50
N ARG A 13 -3.88 -4.05 -21.66
CA ARG A 13 -4.78 -2.89 -21.72
C ARG A 13 -6.14 -3.18 -21.11
N ASP A 14 -6.70 -4.36 -21.36
CA ASP A 14 -8.06 -4.69 -20.96
C ASP A 14 -8.16 -5.11 -19.47
N SER A 15 -7.11 -5.68 -18.91
CA SER A 15 -7.14 -6.27 -17.57
C SER A 15 -6.03 -5.79 -16.61
N ASN A 16 -4.96 -5.18 -17.11
CA ASN A 16 -3.86 -4.68 -16.29
C ASN A 16 -3.23 -3.42 -16.89
N GLN A 17 -4.02 -2.39 -17.06
CA GLN A 17 -3.66 -1.14 -17.71
C GLN A 17 -2.43 -0.47 -17.10
N ILE A 18 -2.19 -0.66 -15.80
CA ILE A 18 -1.03 -0.08 -15.11
C ILE A 18 0.31 -0.57 -15.65
N ASN A 19 0.34 -1.75 -16.28
CA ASN A 19 1.53 -2.33 -16.88
C ASN A 19 1.59 -2.11 -18.41
N CYS A 20 0.72 -1.26 -18.97
CA CYS A 20 0.72 -0.95 -20.39
C CYS A 20 1.90 -0.05 -20.75
N THR A 21 2.77 -0.51 -21.65
CA THR A 21 3.94 0.25 -22.12
C THR A 21 3.61 1.30 -23.20
N GLU A 22 2.41 1.23 -23.79
CA GLU A 22 1.91 2.15 -24.80
C GLU A 22 0.93 3.18 -24.21
N GLY A 23 0.61 3.07 -22.92
CA GLY A 23 -0.30 3.97 -22.22
C GLY A 23 0.36 5.30 -21.86
N SER A 24 -0.41 6.35 -21.80
CA SER A 24 0.01 7.60 -21.17
C SER A 24 -0.05 7.49 -19.65
N VAL A 25 0.85 8.17 -18.96
CA VAL A 25 0.79 8.35 -17.52
C VAL A 25 0.10 9.68 -17.23
N PRO A 26 -1.19 9.68 -16.81
CA PRO A 26 -2.02 10.90 -16.86
C PRO A 26 -1.52 12.06 -16.02
N THR A 27 -0.89 11.76 -14.88
CA THR A 27 -0.50 12.81 -13.90
C THR A 27 1.01 12.94 -13.75
N ILE A 28 1.78 11.86 -13.91
CA ILE A 28 3.25 11.92 -13.80
C ILE A 28 3.81 12.58 -15.07
N LEU A 29 4.60 13.63 -14.89
CA LEU A 29 5.18 14.46 -15.96
C LEU A 29 4.16 15.24 -16.81
N ASN A 30 2.89 15.28 -16.39
CA ASN A 30 1.80 16.05 -16.99
C ASN A 30 1.19 17.00 -15.96
N HIS A 31 -0.01 17.52 -16.26
CA HIS A 31 -0.76 18.34 -15.31
C HIS A 31 -1.24 17.49 -14.13
N GLY A 32 -0.98 17.96 -12.91
CA GLY A 32 -1.39 17.27 -11.68
C GLY A 32 -2.88 17.38 -11.39
N GLY A 33 -3.32 16.69 -10.31
CA GLY A 33 -4.70 16.73 -9.83
C GLY A 33 -5.04 17.92 -8.93
N PHE A 34 -4.10 18.82 -8.64
CA PHE A 34 -4.36 20.06 -7.87
C PHE A 34 -4.83 21.15 -8.82
N ALA A 35 -6.05 21.02 -9.30
CA ALA A 35 -6.64 21.87 -10.33
C ALA A 35 -8.16 21.94 -10.17
N ASP A 36 -8.76 22.97 -10.72
CA ASP A 36 -10.22 23.16 -10.80
C ASP A 36 -10.87 22.22 -11.83
N LYS A 37 -10.10 21.79 -12.83
CA LYS A 37 -10.56 20.89 -13.92
C LYS A 37 -9.52 19.85 -14.23
N LEU A 38 -10.00 18.64 -14.48
CA LEU A 38 -9.18 17.50 -14.89
C LEU A 38 -9.81 16.81 -16.10
N ARG A 39 -8.97 16.43 -17.07
CA ARG A 39 -9.37 15.53 -18.15
C ARG A 39 -8.71 14.17 -17.92
N ALA A 40 -9.50 13.13 -17.87
CA ALA A 40 -9.02 11.75 -17.68
C ALA A 40 -9.70 10.80 -18.67
N ASP A 41 -9.06 9.67 -18.98
CA ASP A 41 -9.72 8.57 -19.66
C ASP A 41 -10.83 8.03 -18.77
N TRP A 42 -12.01 7.81 -19.36
CA TRP A 42 -13.21 7.37 -18.65
C TRP A 42 -13.01 6.04 -17.89
N GLN A 43 -12.11 5.18 -18.33
CA GLN A 43 -11.80 3.91 -17.65
C GLN A 43 -11.22 4.14 -16.25
N TRP A 44 -10.50 5.25 -16.06
CA TRP A 44 -9.89 5.63 -14.77
C TRP A 44 -10.81 6.48 -13.88
N VAL A 45 -11.97 6.86 -14.39
CA VAL A 45 -12.99 7.53 -13.57
C VAL A 45 -13.77 6.44 -12.81
N ILE A 46 -13.49 6.33 -11.54
CA ILE A 46 -14.08 5.30 -10.67
C ILE A 46 -15.24 5.92 -9.89
N PRO A 47 -16.50 5.49 -10.14
CA PRO A 47 -17.62 5.91 -9.32
C PRO A 47 -17.42 5.52 -7.86
N LEU A 48 -17.62 6.45 -6.95
CA LEU A 48 -17.56 6.18 -5.52
C LEU A 48 -18.90 5.59 -5.07
N PRO A 49 -18.91 4.51 -4.26
CA PRO A 49 -20.09 4.06 -3.58
C PRO A 49 -20.65 5.13 -2.62
N ASP A 50 -21.95 5.22 -2.47
CA ASP A 50 -22.64 6.23 -1.63
C ASP A 50 -22.23 6.18 -0.14
N ASN A 51 -21.71 5.04 0.30
CA ASN A 51 -21.25 4.82 1.67
C ASN A 51 -19.76 5.09 1.88
N ILE A 52 -19.09 5.71 0.91
CA ILE A 52 -17.70 6.19 1.03
C ILE A 52 -17.73 7.71 1.22
N ASP A 53 -17.12 8.16 2.30
CA ASP A 53 -16.90 9.58 2.54
C ASP A 53 -15.89 10.14 1.53
N ILE A 54 -16.31 11.19 0.79
CA ILE A 54 -15.51 11.84 -0.23
C ILE A 54 -14.19 12.41 0.33
N GLU A 55 -14.19 12.86 1.58
CA GLU A 55 -13.01 13.42 2.25
C GLU A 55 -11.94 12.36 2.57
N THR A 56 -12.31 11.08 2.49
CA THR A 56 -11.39 9.96 2.68
C THR A 56 -11.10 9.17 1.40
N ALA A 57 -11.86 9.42 0.33
CA ALA A 57 -11.78 8.65 -0.92
C ALA A 57 -10.46 8.83 -1.66
N GLY A 58 -9.96 10.08 -1.75
CA GLY A 58 -8.74 10.38 -2.51
C GLY A 58 -7.53 9.50 -2.16
N PRO A 59 -7.15 9.40 -0.88
CA PRO A 59 -6.05 8.53 -0.47
C PRO A 59 -6.27 7.04 -0.76
N MET A 60 -7.52 6.58 -0.84
CA MET A 60 -7.83 5.18 -1.17
C MET A 60 -7.55 4.87 -2.65
N LEU A 61 -7.73 5.84 -3.54
CA LEU A 61 -7.51 5.67 -4.98
C LEU A 61 -6.02 5.60 -5.37
N CYS A 62 -5.11 5.95 -4.46
CA CYS A 62 -3.67 5.80 -4.63
C CYS A 62 -3.08 4.87 -3.56
N GLY A 63 -2.96 5.36 -2.31
CA GLY A 63 -2.37 4.60 -1.22
C GLY A 63 -3.15 3.34 -0.86
N GLY A 64 -4.49 3.42 -0.87
CA GLY A 64 -5.34 2.28 -0.58
C GLY A 64 -5.16 1.15 -1.58
N ILE A 65 -5.22 1.45 -2.88
CA ILE A 65 -5.05 0.42 -3.91
C ILE A 65 -3.62 -0.13 -3.95
N THR A 66 -2.62 0.68 -3.67
CA THR A 66 -1.23 0.25 -3.63
C THR A 66 -1.00 -0.85 -2.59
N VAL A 67 -1.65 -0.76 -1.43
CA VAL A 67 -1.54 -1.78 -0.38
C VAL A 67 -2.62 -2.86 -0.47
N PHE A 68 -3.72 -2.64 -1.18
CA PHE A 68 -4.76 -3.64 -1.38
C PHE A 68 -4.39 -4.66 -2.46
N LYS A 69 -3.70 -4.21 -3.51
CA LYS A 69 -3.27 -5.08 -4.62
C LYS A 69 -2.44 -6.28 -4.15
N PRO A 70 -1.40 -6.15 -3.31
CA PRO A 70 -0.67 -7.30 -2.79
C PRO A 70 -1.55 -8.25 -1.98
N LEU A 71 -2.59 -7.77 -1.28
CA LEU A 71 -3.51 -8.66 -0.55
C LEU A 71 -4.27 -9.57 -1.51
N LEU A 72 -4.67 -9.04 -2.69
CA LEU A 72 -5.29 -9.83 -3.74
C LEU A 72 -4.30 -10.79 -4.41
N MET A 73 -3.09 -10.31 -4.70
CA MET A 73 -2.04 -11.08 -5.40
C MET A 73 -1.58 -12.28 -4.59
N HIS A 74 -1.47 -12.14 -3.28
CA HIS A 74 -1.01 -13.19 -2.36
C HIS A 74 -2.15 -13.91 -1.64
N HIS A 75 -3.39 -13.72 -2.13
CA HIS A 75 -4.57 -14.45 -1.64
C HIS A 75 -4.75 -14.38 -0.12
N VAL A 76 -4.55 -13.19 0.47
CA VAL A 76 -4.70 -12.99 1.91
C VAL A 76 -6.11 -13.38 2.37
N THR A 77 -6.17 -14.18 3.41
CA THR A 77 -7.40 -14.70 4.04
C THR A 77 -7.44 -14.38 5.54
N ALA A 78 -8.51 -14.76 6.21
CA ALA A 78 -8.65 -14.60 7.67
C ALA A 78 -7.64 -15.46 8.48
N THR A 79 -7.00 -16.44 7.86
CA THR A 79 -5.98 -17.27 8.51
C THR A 79 -4.56 -16.83 8.22
N SER A 80 -4.38 -15.79 7.40
CA SER A 80 -3.06 -15.28 7.03
C SER A 80 -2.44 -14.45 8.16
N ARG A 81 -1.13 -14.64 8.38
CA ARG A 81 -0.31 -13.82 9.27
C ARG A 81 0.49 -12.83 8.44
N VAL A 82 0.19 -11.55 8.59
CA VAL A 82 0.74 -10.51 7.73
C VAL A 82 1.51 -9.46 8.52
N GLY A 83 2.77 -9.25 8.13
CA GLY A 83 3.62 -8.18 8.64
C GLY A 83 3.50 -6.90 7.81
N VAL A 84 3.45 -5.74 8.45
CA VAL A 84 3.45 -4.42 7.78
C VAL A 84 4.63 -3.61 8.27
N ILE A 85 5.58 -3.31 7.38
CA ILE A 85 6.76 -2.49 7.70
C ILE A 85 6.47 -1.04 7.37
N GLY A 86 6.57 -0.18 8.40
CA GLY A 86 6.34 1.25 8.30
C GLY A 86 4.88 1.66 8.48
N ILE A 87 4.63 2.47 9.52
CA ILE A 87 3.29 2.95 9.86
C ILE A 87 3.17 4.41 9.48
N GLY A 88 3.02 4.62 8.21
CA GLY A 88 2.85 5.95 7.58
C GLY A 88 1.59 5.98 6.71
N GLY A 89 1.62 6.82 5.68
CA GLY A 89 0.49 7.03 4.77
C GLY A 89 0.02 5.77 4.00
N LEU A 90 0.87 4.75 3.83
CA LEU A 90 0.51 3.45 3.24
C LEU A 90 0.20 2.42 4.33
N GLY A 91 1.11 2.28 5.31
CA GLY A 91 1.02 1.21 6.29
C GLY A 91 -0.22 1.26 7.17
N HIS A 92 -0.71 2.46 7.56
CA HIS A 92 -1.94 2.57 8.34
C HIS A 92 -3.17 2.07 7.55
N ILE A 93 -3.22 2.31 6.23
CA ILE A 93 -4.30 1.78 5.37
C ILE A 93 -4.16 0.27 5.24
N ALA A 94 -2.93 -0.25 5.06
CA ALA A 94 -2.68 -1.69 4.99
C ALA A 94 -3.19 -2.41 6.24
N ILE A 95 -2.88 -1.92 7.44
CA ILE A 95 -3.35 -2.48 8.71
C ILE A 95 -4.89 -2.53 8.75
N LYS A 96 -5.54 -1.41 8.41
CA LYS A 96 -7.02 -1.34 8.44
C LYS A 96 -7.67 -2.28 7.43
N LEU A 97 -7.11 -2.42 6.23
CA LEU A 97 -7.60 -3.35 5.21
C LEU A 97 -7.41 -4.81 5.64
N LEU A 98 -6.22 -5.16 6.15
CA LEU A 98 -5.90 -6.50 6.65
C LEU A 98 -6.82 -6.89 7.81
N ARG A 99 -7.02 -6.00 8.78
CA ARG A 99 -7.97 -6.21 9.87
C ARG A 99 -9.38 -6.47 9.37
N ALA A 100 -9.83 -5.69 8.39
CA ALA A 100 -11.15 -5.86 7.79
C ALA A 100 -11.31 -7.17 7.00
N MET A 101 -10.20 -7.75 6.51
CA MET A 101 -10.15 -9.08 5.89
C MET A 101 -10.09 -10.22 6.92
N GLY A 102 -9.86 -9.89 8.20
CA GLY A 102 -9.76 -10.87 9.28
C GLY A 102 -8.36 -11.46 9.49
N ALA A 103 -7.33 -11.00 8.77
CA ALA A 103 -5.96 -11.48 8.92
C ALA A 103 -5.37 -11.08 10.29
N GLU A 104 -4.43 -11.89 10.78
CA GLU A 104 -3.59 -11.54 11.93
C GLU A 104 -2.50 -10.57 11.51
N VAL A 105 -2.48 -9.38 12.13
CA VAL A 105 -1.65 -8.25 11.68
C VAL A 105 -0.56 -7.92 12.68
N THR A 106 0.69 -8.03 12.25
CA THR A 106 1.85 -7.51 12.98
C THR A 106 2.38 -6.24 12.33
N ALA A 107 2.41 -5.16 13.09
CA ALA A 107 2.96 -3.87 12.64
C ALA A 107 4.39 -3.69 13.13
N PHE A 108 5.33 -3.45 12.21
CA PHE A 108 6.71 -3.10 12.56
C PHE A 108 6.86 -1.57 12.63
N SER A 109 7.04 -1.05 13.85
CA SER A 109 7.16 0.39 14.12
C SER A 109 8.52 0.72 14.73
N SER A 110 9.17 1.76 14.24
CA SER A 110 10.40 2.30 14.85
C SER A 110 10.12 3.27 16.02
N ASN A 111 8.84 3.56 16.27
CA ASN A 111 8.40 4.47 17.32
C ASN A 111 7.46 3.76 18.31
N PRO A 112 7.96 3.39 19.51
CA PRO A 112 7.14 2.71 20.53
C PRO A 112 5.92 3.53 21.00
N SER A 113 6.00 4.88 20.97
CA SER A 113 4.89 5.73 21.42
C SER A 113 3.63 5.61 20.55
N LYS A 114 3.74 5.02 19.35
CA LYS A 114 2.61 4.77 18.45
C LYS A 114 1.88 3.45 18.71
N GLU A 115 2.32 2.64 19.66
CA GLU A 115 1.76 1.29 19.85
C GLU A 115 0.24 1.32 20.04
N GLN A 116 -0.25 2.14 20.96
CA GLN A 116 -1.68 2.24 21.23
C GLN A 116 -2.48 2.69 19.99
N GLU A 117 -1.97 3.68 19.26
CA GLU A 117 -2.56 4.16 18.02
C GLU A 117 -2.61 3.06 16.94
N VAL A 118 -1.52 2.32 16.78
CA VAL A 118 -1.39 1.25 15.78
C VAL A 118 -2.32 0.07 16.11
N ARG A 119 -2.43 -0.29 17.37
CA ARG A 119 -3.41 -1.29 17.83
C ARG A 119 -4.86 -0.83 17.59
N ALA A 120 -5.16 0.45 17.80
CA ALA A 120 -6.47 1.02 17.52
C ALA A 120 -6.82 1.00 16.02
N MET A 121 -5.84 0.98 15.13
CA MET A 121 -6.04 0.78 13.68
C MET A 121 -6.36 -0.67 13.32
N GLY A 122 -6.11 -1.62 14.21
CA GLY A 122 -6.40 -3.04 14.03
C GLY A 122 -5.20 -3.96 13.95
N ALA A 123 -4.00 -3.52 14.36
CA ALA A 123 -2.86 -4.42 14.52
C ALA A 123 -3.04 -5.29 15.78
N ASP A 124 -2.88 -6.59 15.63
CA ASP A 124 -2.91 -7.54 16.76
C ASP A 124 -1.59 -7.47 17.54
N HIS A 125 -0.48 -7.27 16.83
CA HIS A 125 0.86 -7.17 17.40
C HIS A 125 1.57 -5.91 16.89
N VAL A 126 2.37 -5.31 17.78
CA VAL A 126 3.26 -4.18 17.43
C VAL A 126 4.66 -4.54 17.87
N VAL A 127 5.60 -4.55 16.94
CA VAL A 127 6.99 -4.93 17.16
C VAL A 127 7.91 -3.74 16.91
N ASN A 128 8.84 -3.53 17.82
CA ASN A 128 9.87 -2.50 17.65
C ASN A 128 10.84 -2.91 16.54
N SER A 129 10.76 -2.27 15.40
CA SER A 129 11.63 -2.54 14.24
C SER A 129 13.10 -2.17 14.46
N ARG A 130 13.45 -1.53 15.58
CA ARG A 130 14.83 -1.21 15.97
C ARG A 130 15.44 -2.24 16.92
N SER A 131 14.66 -3.24 17.39
CA SER A 131 15.20 -4.32 18.25
C SER A 131 15.51 -5.55 17.38
N PRO A 132 16.80 -5.90 17.21
CA PRO A 132 17.19 -7.11 16.48
C PRO A 132 16.67 -8.38 17.16
N GLU A 133 16.59 -8.40 18.49
CA GLU A 133 16.08 -9.51 19.27
C GLU A 133 14.62 -9.77 18.99
N ALA A 134 13.79 -8.70 19.04
CA ALA A 134 12.36 -8.81 18.75
C ALA A 134 12.08 -9.28 17.31
N LEU A 135 12.90 -8.85 16.34
CA LEU A 135 12.79 -9.32 14.96
C LEU A 135 13.19 -10.80 14.82
N LYS A 136 14.22 -11.23 15.52
CA LYS A 136 14.70 -12.62 15.49
C LYS A 136 13.67 -13.62 16.06
N GLU A 137 12.92 -13.23 17.08
CA GLU A 137 11.85 -14.03 17.67
C GLU A 137 10.70 -14.33 16.69
N LEU A 138 10.60 -13.57 15.60
CA LEU A 138 9.55 -13.71 14.60
C LEU A 138 9.94 -14.63 13.43
N ALA A 139 11.08 -15.32 13.51
CA ALA A 139 11.55 -16.22 12.44
C ALA A 139 10.47 -17.22 12.01
N GLY A 140 10.22 -17.32 10.72
CA GLY A 140 9.30 -18.28 10.11
C GLY A 140 7.81 -18.06 10.39
N GLN A 141 7.37 -16.85 10.77
CA GLN A 141 5.99 -16.63 11.19
C GLN A 141 5.04 -16.09 10.10
N PHE A 142 5.52 -15.34 9.11
CA PHE A 142 4.65 -14.59 8.23
C PHE A 142 4.43 -15.22 6.86
N ASP A 143 3.17 -15.31 6.44
CA ASP A 143 2.79 -15.68 5.09
C ASP A 143 3.08 -14.56 4.09
N LEU A 144 2.93 -13.31 4.55
CA LEU A 144 3.20 -12.11 3.77
C LEU A 144 3.82 -11.02 4.66
N ILE A 145 4.85 -10.35 4.17
CA ILE A 145 5.34 -9.10 4.74
C ILE A 145 5.23 -8.02 3.67
N ILE A 146 4.54 -6.91 3.99
CA ILE A 146 4.38 -5.77 3.09
C ILE A 146 5.32 -4.65 3.53
N ASN A 147 6.28 -4.31 2.68
CA ASN A 147 7.15 -3.16 2.90
C ASN A 147 6.50 -1.90 2.32
N THR A 148 6.28 -0.90 3.18
CA THR A 148 5.71 0.41 2.81
C THR A 148 6.66 1.58 3.01
N VAL A 149 7.91 1.34 3.47
CA VAL A 149 8.91 2.39 3.65
C VAL A 149 9.74 2.63 2.39
N ASN A 150 10.29 3.82 2.29
CA ASN A 150 11.17 4.26 1.20
C ASN A 150 12.63 4.50 1.66
N VAL A 151 12.97 3.98 2.85
CA VAL A 151 14.30 4.07 3.44
C VAL A 151 14.94 2.70 3.47
N ASP A 152 16.26 2.67 3.47
CA ASP A 152 17.02 1.45 3.63
C ASP A 152 16.96 0.93 5.06
N LEU A 153 16.81 -0.38 5.22
CA LEU A 153 16.76 -1.08 6.49
C LEU A 153 17.68 -2.31 6.45
N ASN A 154 17.97 -2.88 7.60
CA ASN A 154 18.48 -4.24 7.65
C ASN A 154 17.35 -5.23 7.29
N TRP A 155 17.32 -5.67 6.03
CA TRP A 155 16.23 -6.49 5.48
C TRP A 155 16.27 -7.94 5.90
N GLN A 156 17.45 -8.47 6.22
CA GLN A 156 17.65 -9.89 6.51
C GLN A 156 16.70 -10.46 7.57
N PRO A 157 16.48 -9.80 8.73
CA PRO A 157 15.53 -10.32 9.74
C PRO A 157 14.09 -10.42 9.23
N TYR A 158 13.66 -9.56 8.31
CA TYR A 158 12.32 -9.63 7.72
C TYR A 158 12.18 -10.78 6.73
N PHE A 159 13.24 -11.09 5.97
CA PHE A 159 13.24 -12.27 5.10
C PHE A 159 13.24 -13.57 5.91
N GLU A 160 13.96 -13.59 7.04
CA GLU A 160 13.97 -14.73 7.96
C GLU A 160 12.64 -14.90 8.69
N ALA A 161 11.90 -13.82 8.91
CA ALA A 161 10.58 -13.84 9.52
C ALA A 161 9.49 -14.46 8.63
N LEU A 162 9.73 -14.63 7.32
CA LEU A 162 8.80 -15.29 6.41
C LEU A 162 8.68 -16.79 6.75
N ALA A 163 7.47 -17.27 6.77
CA ALA A 163 7.16 -18.71 6.85
C ALA A 163 7.65 -19.44 5.58
N SER A 164 7.58 -20.77 5.58
CA SER A 164 7.77 -21.53 4.34
C SER A 164 6.68 -21.17 3.33
N GLY A 165 7.08 -20.87 2.08
CA GLY A 165 6.19 -20.36 1.04
C GLY A 165 5.81 -18.89 1.18
N GLY A 166 6.30 -18.22 2.22
CA GLY A 166 5.99 -16.79 2.48
C GLY A 166 6.56 -15.83 1.45
N ASN A 167 5.95 -14.66 1.32
CA ASN A 167 6.36 -13.63 0.37
C ASN A 167 6.69 -12.29 1.06
N PHE A 168 7.80 -11.69 0.65
CA PHE A 168 8.12 -10.31 0.96
C PHE A 168 7.70 -9.43 -0.22
N HIS A 169 6.72 -8.56 -0.01
CA HIS A 169 6.18 -7.69 -1.06
C HIS A 169 6.53 -6.23 -0.82
N THR A 170 7.21 -5.59 -1.75
CA THR A 170 7.52 -4.16 -1.65
C THR A 170 6.55 -3.31 -2.46
N VAL A 171 6.00 -2.29 -1.80
CA VAL A 171 5.28 -1.16 -2.41
C VAL A 171 5.96 0.17 -2.07
N GLY A 172 6.88 0.16 -1.11
CA GLY A 172 7.75 1.28 -0.78
C GLY A 172 8.86 1.44 -1.82
N ALA A 173 9.13 2.68 -2.22
CA ALA A 173 10.13 3.00 -3.23
C ALA A 173 11.53 3.11 -2.60
N VAL A 174 12.09 1.99 -2.14
CA VAL A 174 13.48 1.93 -1.68
C VAL A 174 14.41 2.05 -2.90
N LEU A 175 15.32 3.01 -2.87
CA LEU A 175 16.22 3.28 -4.01
C LEU A 175 17.48 2.43 -4.01
N THR A 176 17.86 1.86 -2.86
CA THR A 176 18.99 0.94 -2.74
C THR A 176 18.56 -0.49 -3.10
N PRO A 177 19.46 -1.31 -3.66
CA PRO A 177 19.19 -2.73 -3.90
C PRO A 177 18.79 -3.46 -2.61
N LEU A 178 17.80 -4.35 -2.69
CA LEU A 178 17.47 -5.26 -1.61
C LEU A 178 18.47 -6.43 -1.59
N PRO A 179 19.34 -6.54 -0.58
CA PRO A 179 20.32 -7.63 -0.51
C PRO A 179 19.63 -8.92 -0.03
N VAL A 180 19.39 -9.82 -0.95
CA VAL A 180 18.72 -11.09 -0.67
C VAL A 180 19.66 -12.27 -0.93
N PRO A 181 20.15 -12.96 0.10
CA PRO A 181 20.92 -14.19 -0.08
C PRO A 181 20.05 -15.29 -0.70
N ALA A 182 20.57 -15.97 -1.72
CA ALA A 182 19.80 -17.00 -2.43
C ALA A 182 19.27 -18.10 -1.50
N PHE A 183 20.07 -18.54 -0.52
CA PHE A 183 19.66 -19.56 0.45
C PHE A 183 18.51 -19.12 1.37
N THR A 184 18.32 -17.81 1.59
CA THR A 184 17.15 -17.30 2.31
C THR A 184 15.84 -17.64 1.58
N LEU A 185 15.87 -17.66 0.25
CA LEU A 185 14.73 -18.03 -0.58
C LEU A 185 14.60 -19.56 -0.71
N ILE A 186 15.69 -20.23 -1.11
CA ILE A 186 15.71 -21.68 -1.37
C ILE A 186 15.34 -22.49 -0.11
N GLY A 187 15.86 -22.10 1.06
CA GLY A 187 15.67 -22.86 2.32
C GLY A 187 14.24 -22.85 2.88
N GLY A 188 13.30 -22.13 2.25
CA GLY A 188 11.92 -22.07 2.74
C GLY A 188 10.89 -21.81 1.63
N ASP A 189 11.25 -22.04 0.36
CA ASP A 189 10.39 -21.76 -0.81
C ASP A 189 9.84 -20.31 -0.80
N ARG A 190 10.63 -19.38 -0.27
CA ARG A 190 10.24 -17.98 -0.07
C ARG A 190 10.38 -17.20 -1.35
N SER A 191 9.61 -16.13 -1.46
CA SER A 191 9.65 -15.26 -2.64
C SER A 191 9.72 -13.78 -2.28
N ILE A 192 10.21 -12.98 -3.23
CA ILE A 192 10.18 -11.52 -3.16
C ILE A 192 9.48 -11.00 -4.37
N SER A 193 8.60 -10.04 -4.16
CA SER A 193 7.80 -9.44 -5.22
C SER A 193 7.61 -7.95 -4.99
N GLY A 194 7.02 -7.29 -5.96
CA GLY A 194 6.62 -5.90 -5.85
C GLY A 194 5.49 -5.59 -6.81
N SER A 195 4.74 -4.55 -6.52
CA SER A 195 3.72 -4.05 -7.43
C SER A 195 3.65 -2.52 -7.37
N ALA A 196 3.27 -1.95 -8.52
CA ALA A 196 2.81 -0.57 -8.57
C ALA A 196 1.38 -0.47 -8.03
N THR A 197 0.75 0.70 -8.19
CA THR A 197 -0.68 0.88 -7.92
C THR A 197 -1.56 -0.11 -8.72
N GLY A 198 -2.85 -0.17 -8.41
CA GLY A 198 -3.76 -1.09 -9.08
C GLY A 198 -4.42 -0.52 -10.32
N ASN A 199 -5.11 -1.38 -11.06
CA ASN A 199 -5.90 -1.06 -12.24
C ASN A 199 -7.35 -0.63 -11.86
N PRO A 200 -8.14 -0.10 -12.81
CA PRO A 200 -9.52 0.32 -12.55
C PRO A 200 -10.44 -0.78 -11.99
N PHE A 201 -10.22 -2.04 -12.35
CA PHE A 201 -11.02 -3.14 -11.83
C PHE A 201 -10.70 -3.43 -10.36
N GLU A 202 -9.42 -3.43 -10.02
CA GLU A 202 -8.95 -3.58 -8.62
C GLU A 202 -9.41 -2.40 -7.76
N LEU A 203 -9.40 -1.17 -8.33
CA LEU A 203 -9.92 0.02 -7.65
C LEU A 203 -11.41 -0.11 -7.32
N ARG A 204 -12.23 -0.57 -8.27
CA ARG A 204 -13.67 -0.82 -8.00
C ARG A 204 -13.87 -1.88 -6.92
N LYS A 205 -13.04 -2.94 -6.90
CA LYS A 205 -13.08 -3.96 -5.83
C LYS A 205 -12.72 -3.34 -4.48
N LEU A 206 -11.65 -2.54 -4.42
CA LEU A 206 -11.24 -1.87 -3.20
C LEU A 206 -12.35 -0.97 -2.67
N MET A 207 -12.94 -0.11 -3.51
CA MET A 207 -13.96 0.84 -3.07
C MET A 207 -15.22 0.12 -2.55
N LYS A 208 -15.66 -0.94 -3.22
CA LYS A 208 -16.76 -1.79 -2.73
C LYS A 208 -16.43 -2.47 -1.41
N PHE A 209 -15.20 -2.98 -1.27
CA PHE A 209 -14.74 -3.60 -0.02
C PHE A 209 -14.67 -2.58 1.11
N ALA A 210 -14.02 -1.44 0.89
CA ALA A 210 -13.86 -0.39 1.87
C ALA A 210 -15.21 0.16 2.37
N GLY A 211 -16.15 0.43 1.46
CA GLY A 211 -17.49 0.87 1.83
C GLY A 211 -18.24 -0.14 2.67
N ARG A 212 -18.26 -1.42 2.25
CA ARG A 212 -18.91 -2.50 3.00
C ARG A 212 -18.31 -2.72 4.39
N SER A 213 -16.99 -2.68 4.48
CA SER A 213 -16.24 -2.96 5.71
C SER A 213 -15.94 -1.71 6.54
N LYS A 214 -16.43 -0.54 6.12
CA LYS A 214 -16.22 0.76 6.76
C LYS A 214 -14.73 1.09 6.98
N VAL A 215 -13.89 0.72 6.02
CA VAL A 215 -12.46 1.05 6.05
C VAL A 215 -12.24 2.40 5.38
N ALA A 216 -11.71 3.34 6.15
CA ALA A 216 -11.30 4.64 5.67
C ALA A 216 -9.89 4.98 6.18
N PRO A 217 -9.07 5.72 5.42
CA PRO A 217 -7.80 6.24 5.89
C PRO A 217 -8.02 7.29 6.99
N ILE A 218 -7.00 7.52 7.79
CA ILE A 218 -6.97 8.66 8.70
C ILE A 218 -6.49 9.87 7.90
N THR A 219 -7.31 10.92 7.85
CA THR A 219 -7.07 12.11 7.02
C THR A 219 -7.07 13.39 7.84
N GLU A 220 -6.27 14.35 7.40
CA GLU A 220 -6.29 15.74 7.86
C GLU A 220 -6.70 16.62 6.67
N LEU A 221 -7.72 17.45 6.86
CA LEU A 221 -8.26 18.30 5.80
C LEU A 221 -7.59 19.66 5.79
N PHE A 222 -7.20 20.10 4.61
CA PHE A 222 -6.74 21.46 4.34
C PHE A 222 -7.54 22.06 3.18
N PRO A 223 -7.87 23.33 3.21
CA PRO A 223 -8.45 24.01 2.04
C PRO A 223 -7.39 24.07 0.91
N MET A 224 -7.82 23.97 -0.34
CA MET A 224 -6.92 24.02 -1.51
C MET A 224 -6.16 25.33 -1.57
N SER A 225 -6.76 26.43 -1.13
CA SER A 225 -6.09 27.74 -1.00
C SER A 225 -4.87 27.74 -0.07
N LYS A 226 -4.75 26.72 0.81
CA LYS A 226 -3.64 26.52 1.75
C LYS A 226 -2.72 25.35 1.36
N ILE A 227 -2.64 25.03 0.07
CA ILE A 227 -1.84 23.91 -0.44
C ILE A 227 -0.38 23.95 0.00
N ASN A 228 0.25 25.11 0.04
CA ASN A 228 1.65 25.22 0.45
C ASN A 228 1.85 24.89 1.94
N ASP A 229 0.91 25.29 2.80
CA ASP A 229 0.92 24.95 4.22
C ASP A 229 0.72 23.45 4.40
N ALA A 230 -0.17 22.84 3.64
CA ALA A 230 -0.43 21.40 3.62
C ALA A 230 0.81 20.60 3.18
N ILE A 231 1.49 21.04 2.12
CA ILE A 231 2.74 20.42 1.65
C ILE A 231 3.83 20.54 2.71
N GLN A 232 3.97 21.70 3.35
CA GLN A 232 4.97 21.89 4.40
C GLN A 232 4.67 21.01 5.61
N HIS A 233 3.40 20.87 6.01
CA HIS A 233 2.96 19.97 7.09
C HIS A 233 3.37 18.51 6.84
N VAL A 234 3.23 18.03 5.60
CA VAL A 234 3.69 16.70 5.20
C VAL A 234 5.22 16.60 5.23
N ARG A 235 5.94 17.60 4.71
CA ARG A 235 7.41 17.63 4.71
C ARG A 235 8.01 17.63 6.11
N ASP A 236 7.35 18.29 7.04
CA ASP A 236 7.74 18.31 8.46
C ASP A 236 7.45 16.99 9.19
N GLY A 237 6.89 15.99 8.51
CA GLY A 237 6.53 14.70 9.10
C GLY A 237 5.40 14.77 10.15
N LYS A 238 4.61 15.83 10.15
CA LYS A 238 3.53 16.09 11.11
C LYS A 238 2.24 15.37 10.76
N ALA A 239 2.04 15.03 9.47
CA ALA A 239 0.80 14.44 8.97
C ALA A 239 0.42 13.11 9.65
N ARG A 240 -0.84 12.97 10.06
CA ARG A 240 -1.45 11.77 10.66
C ARG A 240 -2.75 11.42 9.96
N TYR A 241 -2.74 10.66 8.83
CA TYR A 241 -1.57 10.11 8.09
C TYR A 241 -1.58 10.61 6.66
N ARG A 242 -2.72 11.06 6.17
CA ARG A 242 -2.94 11.59 4.83
C ARG A 242 -3.53 12.98 4.88
N VAL A 243 -2.86 13.92 4.23
CA VAL A 243 -3.42 15.25 4.02
C VAL A 243 -4.28 15.23 2.77
N VAL A 244 -5.51 15.73 2.88
CA VAL A 244 -6.48 15.85 1.81
C VAL A 244 -6.78 17.32 1.59
N LEU A 245 -6.67 17.76 0.35
CA LEU A 245 -7.02 19.13 -0.05
C LEU A 245 -8.48 19.17 -0.49
N LYS A 246 -9.26 20.05 0.14
CA LYS A 246 -10.66 20.30 -0.18
C LYS A 246 -10.73 21.55 -1.06
N ALA A 247 -11.36 21.43 -2.22
CA ALA A 247 -11.59 22.58 -3.10
C ALA A 247 -12.43 23.64 -2.38
N ASP A 248 -11.99 24.89 -2.42
CA ASP A 248 -12.60 26.05 -1.80
C ASP A 248 -12.68 27.24 -2.77
N PHE A 249 -12.81 26.92 -4.07
CA PHE A 249 -12.99 27.84 -5.19
C PHE A 249 -14.16 27.43 -6.07
#